data_90fde374806d8d31c6e8f034f26f5f23
#
_entry.id   90fde374806d8d31c6e8f034f26f5f23
#
_cell.length_a   1.000
_cell.length_b   1.000
_cell.length_c   1.000
_cell.angle_alpha   90.00
_cell.angle_beta   90.00
_cell.angle_gamma   90.00
#
_symmetry.space_group_name_H-M   'P 1'
#
loop_
_entity.id
_entity.type
_entity.pdbx_description
1 polymer ?
#
loop_
_entity_poly.entity_id
_entity_poly.type
_entity_poly.pdbx_seq_one_letter_code
_entity_poly.pdbx_strand_id
1 'polypeptide(L)'
;METMCYTAFVAKNCRVNGREAEEGSMRHIPTGELPGLETDFDVYLERALEPHETYDTKKWLFVPDTYTEFRYILGTRGEHPLICIGINPSTARPDALDRTLQSVERIALNNGFDSFTMFNVYAQRATSPDDMAQTMNQRLHEENMKAFDYCLSLSSAPVVWAAWGSIIEKRAYLKTCLEDMIRHGQERQAVWVKCGQESKKGHPHHPLYLKSSLPLEPFDVNAYIHNVL
;
A
#
# COMPACT_ATOMS: atom_id res chain seq x y z
N MET A 1 36.41 -4.37 -21.26
CA MET A 1 36.09 -3.21 -22.07
C MET A 1 34.81 -3.57 -22.81
N GLU A 2 33.65 -3.11 -22.43
CA GLU A 2 33.10 -1.82 -22.16
C GLU A 2 31.94 -1.93 -21.17
N THR A 3 32.11 -1.25 -20.06
CA THR A 3 31.06 -0.96 -19.11
C THR A 3 30.37 0.31 -19.62
N MET A 4 29.16 0.20 -20.15
CA MET A 4 28.38 1.39 -20.54
C MET A 4 27.30 1.70 -19.52
N CYS A 5 27.51 2.83 -18.88
CA CYS A 5 26.66 3.59 -17.99
C CYS A 5 25.20 3.71 -18.44
N TYR A 6 24.27 3.29 -17.58
CA TYR A 6 22.82 3.53 -17.69
C TYR A 6 22.37 4.66 -16.74
N THR A 7 23.06 5.80 -16.78
CA THR A 7 22.74 6.95 -15.90
C THR A 7 22.66 8.26 -16.69
N ALA A 8 21.93 8.33 -17.79
CA ALA A 8 21.75 9.61 -18.49
C ALA A 8 20.52 9.66 -19.42
N PHE A 9 19.30 9.34 -18.98
CA PHE A 9 18.14 9.53 -19.85
C PHE A 9 16.88 10.14 -19.21
N VAL A 10 16.99 10.84 -18.09
CA VAL A 10 15.82 11.51 -17.47
C VAL A 10 15.98 13.03 -17.32
N ALA A 11 16.94 13.63 -17.96
CA ALA A 11 17.15 15.08 -17.81
C ALA A 11 17.31 15.80 -19.16
N LYS A 12 16.29 15.74 -20.06
CA LYS A 12 16.17 16.72 -21.16
C LYS A 12 14.77 16.63 -21.78
N ASN A 13 13.84 17.42 -21.24
CA ASN A 13 12.80 18.13 -21.98
C ASN A 13 11.82 18.76 -20.99
N CYS A 14 12.15 19.96 -20.50
CA CYS A 14 11.15 20.93 -20.08
C CYS A 14 11.81 22.31 -19.94
N ARG A 15 11.89 23.04 -21.04
CA ARG A 15 12.02 24.50 -21.02
C ARG A 15 11.01 25.05 -21.97
N VAL A 16 9.85 25.42 -21.46
CA VAL A 16 9.00 26.47 -22.04
C VAL A 16 8.27 27.18 -20.90
N ASN A 17 8.47 28.50 -20.84
CA ASN A 17 7.77 29.48 -20.01
C ASN A 17 8.08 29.53 -18.51
N GLY A 18 9.00 30.45 -18.16
CA GLY A 18 9.38 30.97 -16.87
C GLY A 18 8.29 31.16 -15.81
N ARG A 19 7.96 30.07 -15.13
CA ARG A 19 7.45 30.03 -13.77
C ARG A 19 8.25 28.91 -13.11
N GLU A 20 8.89 29.21 -11.97
CA GLU A 20 9.47 28.22 -11.10
C GLU A 20 8.43 27.14 -10.85
N ALA A 21 8.66 25.93 -11.35
CA ALA A 21 7.81 24.79 -11.05
C ALA A 21 8.00 24.50 -9.57
N GLU A 22 6.97 24.77 -8.76
CA GLU A 22 6.78 24.10 -7.48
C GLU A 22 7.13 22.62 -7.68
N GLU A 23 7.84 21.99 -6.74
CA GLU A 23 8.18 20.56 -6.75
C GLU A 23 6.88 19.75 -6.96
N GLY A 24 6.55 19.50 -8.21
CA GLY A 24 5.35 18.81 -8.61
C GLY A 24 5.42 17.38 -8.06
N SER A 25 4.53 17.05 -7.15
CA SER A 25 4.30 15.69 -6.68
C SER A 25 4.39 14.73 -7.87
N MET A 26 5.38 13.84 -7.86
CA MET A 26 5.62 12.89 -8.94
C MET A 26 4.35 12.02 -9.10
N ARG A 27 3.70 12.08 -10.28
CA ARG A 27 2.51 11.31 -10.56
C ARG A 27 2.90 9.99 -11.22
N HIS A 28 2.34 8.88 -10.73
CA HIS A 28 2.47 7.57 -11.35
C HIS A 28 1.21 7.26 -12.16
N ILE A 29 1.38 7.05 -13.46
CA ILE A 29 0.34 6.59 -14.38
C ILE A 29 0.79 5.20 -14.84
N PRO A 30 0.00 4.14 -14.60
CA PRO A 30 0.37 2.79 -15.02
C PRO A 30 0.57 2.72 -16.53
N THR A 31 1.58 2.00 -16.99
CA THR A 31 1.85 1.80 -18.42
C THR A 31 0.85 0.84 -19.07
N GLY A 32 0.02 0.16 -18.28
CA GLY A 32 -0.94 -0.85 -18.75
C GLY A 32 -0.32 -2.22 -18.99
N GLU A 33 0.98 -2.30 -19.13
CA GLU A 33 1.74 -3.52 -19.19
C GLU A 33 2.36 -3.78 -17.82
N LEU A 34 1.78 -4.71 -17.06
CA LEU A 34 2.60 -5.40 -16.08
C LEU A 34 3.56 -6.23 -16.93
N PRO A 35 4.85 -5.91 -16.94
CA PRO A 35 5.81 -6.68 -17.72
C PRO A 35 5.58 -8.16 -17.41
N GLY A 36 5.70 -9.06 -18.40
CA GLY A 36 5.55 -10.52 -18.25
C GLY A 36 6.59 -11.13 -17.28
N LEU A 37 6.96 -10.38 -16.30
CA LEU A 37 8.05 -10.40 -15.38
C LEU A 37 7.56 -10.80 -14.00
N GLU A 38 8.40 -11.40 -13.35
CA GLU A 38 8.42 -11.72 -11.95
C GLU A 38 7.54 -10.80 -11.12
N THR A 39 6.29 -11.19 -10.90
CA THR A 39 5.44 -10.62 -9.87
C THR A 39 5.59 -11.42 -8.59
N ASP A 40 6.48 -12.41 -8.57
CA ASP A 40 6.66 -13.36 -7.49
C ASP A 40 7.06 -12.66 -6.19
N PHE A 41 6.16 -12.71 -5.22
CA PHE A 41 6.35 -12.05 -3.95
C PHE A 41 7.57 -12.57 -3.18
N ASP A 42 7.81 -13.88 -3.19
CA ASP A 42 8.88 -14.48 -2.39
C ASP A 42 10.25 -14.02 -2.91
N VAL A 43 10.43 -13.91 -4.22
CA VAL A 43 11.66 -13.39 -4.84
C VAL A 43 11.92 -11.94 -4.44
N TYR A 44 10.87 -11.07 -4.45
CA TYR A 44 11.02 -9.69 -4.03
C TYR A 44 11.19 -9.53 -2.53
N LEU A 45 10.57 -10.41 -1.73
CA LEU A 45 10.75 -10.41 -0.29
C LEU A 45 12.20 -10.75 0.09
N GLU A 46 12.78 -11.80 -0.50
CA GLU A 46 14.19 -12.16 -0.28
C GLU A 46 15.12 -10.96 -0.53
N ARG A 47 14.94 -10.25 -1.63
CA ARG A 47 15.73 -9.06 -1.95
C ARG A 47 15.50 -7.92 -0.94
N ALA A 48 14.25 -7.68 -0.52
CA ALA A 48 13.91 -6.62 0.43
C ALA A 48 14.42 -6.88 1.86
N LEU A 49 14.86 -8.10 2.15
CA LEU A 49 15.48 -8.48 3.43
C LEU A 49 16.99 -8.27 3.44
N GLU A 50 17.62 -8.18 2.27
CA GLU A 50 19.05 -7.92 2.13
C GLU A 50 19.38 -6.42 2.32
N PRO A 51 20.62 -6.06 2.70
CA PRO A 51 21.05 -4.66 2.77
C PRO A 51 20.83 -3.93 1.45
N HIS A 52 20.31 -2.71 1.51
CA HIS A 52 20.02 -1.89 0.34
C HIS A 52 20.80 -0.57 0.36
N GLU A 53 21.25 -0.09 -0.82
CA GLU A 53 22.12 1.09 -0.92
C GLU A 53 21.38 2.41 -0.65
N THR A 54 20.07 2.49 -0.89
CA THR A 54 19.32 3.75 -0.87
C THR A 54 18.45 3.97 0.35
N TYR A 55 18.25 2.93 1.18
CA TYR A 55 17.49 3.02 2.41
C TYR A 55 17.92 1.96 3.43
N ASP A 56 17.64 2.21 4.72
CA ASP A 56 17.96 1.28 5.80
C ASP A 56 16.93 0.15 5.88
N THR A 57 17.33 -1.07 5.50
CA THR A 57 16.47 -2.28 5.55
C THR A 57 16.23 -2.79 6.97
N LYS A 58 16.94 -2.28 7.99
CA LYS A 58 16.62 -2.54 9.40
C LYS A 58 15.43 -1.71 9.86
N LYS A 59 15.23 -0.54 9.26
CA LYS A 59 14.09 0.35 9.54
C LYS A 59 12.90 0.06 8.64
N TRP A 60 13.12 -0.19 7.36
CA TRP A 60 12.08 -0.29 6.35
C TRP A 60 11.86 -1.72 5.86
N LEU A 61 10.60 -2.06 5.63
CA LEU A 61 10.16 -3.19 4.82
C LEU A 61 9.52 -2.63 3.56
N PHE A 62 10.17 -2.80 2.41
CA PHE A 62 9.72 -2.27 1.13
C PHE A 62 9.79 -3.36 0.06
N VAL A 63 8.63 -3.83 -0.42
CA VAL A 63 8.51 -4.93 -1.37
C VAL A 63 7.61 -4.52 -2.55
N PRO A 64 8.13 -4.52 -3.78
CA PRO A 64 9.53 -4.73 -4.19
C PRO A 64 10.51 -3.73 -3.58
N ASP A 65 11.77 -4.14 -3.41
CA ASP A 65 12.89 -3.34 -2.91
C ASP A 65 13.24 -2.12 -3.79
N THR A 66 12.70 -2.09 -5.00
CA THR A 66 12.85 -1.01 -5.98
C THR A 66 11.49 -0.46 -6.42
N TYR A 67 11.51 0.71 -7.09
CA TYR A 67 10.29 1.32 -7.60
C TYR A 67 9.83 0.61 -8.89
N THR A 68 8.66 -0.02 -8.83
CA THR A 68 8.06 -0.76 -9.97
C THR A 68 6.61 -0.32 -10.22
N GLU A 69 5.93 -0.90 -11.22
CA GLU A 69 4.52 -0.68 -11.55
C GLU A 69 3.55 -1.17 -10.45
N PHE A 70 4.04 -1.88 -9.45
CA PHE A 70 3.27 -2.36 -8.31
C PHE A 70 4.07 -2.24 -7.01
N ARG A 71 3.38 -2.35 -5.88
CA ARG A 71 3.97 -2.41 -4.55
C ARG A 71 3.12 -3.29 -3.66
N TYR A 72 3.72 -4.30 -3.07
CA TYR A 72 3.05 -5.14 -2.07
C TYR A 72 3.08 -4.47 -0.70
N ILE A 73 4.26 -4.11 -0.21
CA ILE A 73 4.46 -3.64 1.16
C ILE A 73 5.29 -2.34 1.17
N LEU A 74 4.92 -1.42 2.06
CA LEU A 74 5.79 -0.34 2.52
C LEU A 74 5.46 -0.05 3.98
N GLY A 75 6.43 -0.23 4.86
CA GLY A 75 6.24 0.03 6.28
C GLY A 75 7.55 0.11 7.05
N THR A 76 7.44 0.41 8.32
CA THR A 76 8.55 0.32 9.27
C THR A 76 8.54 -1.03 9.97
N ARG A 77 9.72 -1.52 10.36
CA ARG A 77 9.88 -2.77 11.10
C ARG A 77 9.67 -2.53 12.59
N GLY A 78 8.97 -3.44 13.25
CA GLY A 78 8.73 -3.46 14.68
C GLY A 78 8.15 -4.79 15.13
N GLU A 79 7.87 -4.93 16.42
CA GLU A 79 7.30 -6.15 17.01
C GLU A 79 5.77 -6.17 16.91
N HIS A 80 5.16 -4.99 16.87
CA HIS A 80 3.70 -4.81 16.84
C HIS A 80 3.27 -3.84 15.72
N PRO A 81 3.39 -4.26 14.43
CA PRO A 81 2.98 -3.43 13.30
C PRO A 81 1.45 -3.30 13.20
N LEU A 82 0.95 -2.08 12.97
CA LEU A 82 -0.41 -1.88 12.50
C LEU A 82 -0.45 -2.07 10.99
N ILE A 83 -1.25 -3.01 10.49
CA ILE A 83 -1.45 -3.24 9.06
C ILE A 83 -2.57 -2.33 8.56
N CYS A 84 -2.24 -1.28 7.82
CA CYS A 84 -3.22 -0.35 7.23
C CYS A 84 -3.51 -0.74 5.78
N ILE A 85 -4.80 -0.93 5.44
CA ILE A 85 -5.20 -1.35 4.09
C ILE A 85 -5.85 -0.19 3.34
N GLY A 86 -5.14 0.36 2.35
CA GLY A 86 -5.66 1.29 1.35
C GLY A 86 -6.18 0.58 0.09
N ILE A 87 -6.47 1.33 -0.98
CA ILE A 87 -6.93 0.75 -2.24
C ILE A 87 -5.77 0.27 -3.10
N ASN A 88 -4.87 1.19 -3.46
CA ASN A 88 -3.74 0.94 -4.33
C ASN A 88 -2.55 1.83 -3.94
N PRO A 89 -1.31 1.39 -4.19
CA PRO A 89 -0.14 2.21 -3.92
C PRO A 89 0.00 3.37 -4.91
N SER A 90 0.60 4.47 -4.45
CA SER A 90 0.99 5.61 -5.26
C SER A 90 2.53 5.70 -5.34
N THR A 91 3.11 6.87 -5.14
CA THR A 91 4.53 7.16 -5.37
C THR A 91 5.42 6.98 -4.14
N ALA A 92 4.85 6.79 -2.95
CA ALA A 92 5.60 6.67 -1.71
C ALA A 92 6.65 5.54 -1.73
N ARG A 93 7.77 5.77 -1.05
CA ARG A 93 8.92 4.88 -0.90
C ARG A 93 9.60 5.12 0.45
N PRO A 94 10.55 4.29 0.88
CA PRO A 94 11.34 4.53 2.09
C PRO A 94 11.93 5.95 2.11
N ASP A 95 11.92 6.58 3.29
CA ASP A 95 12.40 7.95 3.54
C ASP A 95 11.76 9.08 2.69
N ALA A 96 10.72 8.74 1.88
CA ALA A 96 9.93 9.67 1.09
C ALA A 96 8.43 9.28 1.14
N LEU A 97 7.85 9.32 2.33
CA LEU A 97 6.44 9.03 2.56
C LEU A 97 5.57 10.18 2.04
N ASP A 98 4.50 9.83 1.35
CA ASP A 98 3.44 10.77 1.02
C ASP A 98 2.59 11.14 2.25
N ARG A 99 1.69 12.10 2.08
CA ARG A 99 0.82 12.58 3.19
C ARG A 99 -0.05 11.47 3.78
N THR A 100 -0.44 10.49 2.98
CA THR A 100 -1.25 9.36 3.45
C THR A 100 -0.44 8.49 4.40
N LEU A 101 0.77 8.07 3.99
CA LEU A 101 1.61 7.21 4.82
C LEU A 101 2.14 7.94 6.06
N GLN A 102 2.43 9.25 5.97
CA GLN A 102 2.73 10.06 7.16
C GLN A 102 1.57 10.09 8.15
N SER A 103 0.31 10.10 7.66
CA SER A 103 -0.87 10.01 8.52
C SER A 103 -1.02 8.62 9.14
N VAL A 104 -0.76 7.55 8.36
CA VAL A 104 -0.78 6.17 8.85
C VAL A 104 0.23 5.97 9.97
N GLU A 105 1.49 6.38 9.76
CA GLU A 105 2.54 6.31 10.77
C GLU A 105 2.14 7.01 12.08
N ARG A 106 1.67 8.25 12.00
CA ARG A 106 1.24 9.00 13.20
C ARG A 106 0.07 8.36 13.93
N ILE A 107 -0.93 7.85 13.20
CA ILE A 107 -2.08 7.18 13.82
C ILE A 107 -1.64 5.86 14.45
N ALA A 108 -0.78 5.07 13.81
CA ALA A 108 -0.25 3.83 14.37
C ALA A 108 0.47 4.10 15.71
N LEU A 109 1.43 5.02 15.71
CA LEU A 109 2.20 5.37 16.91
C LEU A 109 1.32 5.93 18.04
N ASN A 110 0.34 6.78 17.73
CA ASN A 110 -0.59 7.35 18.71
C ASN A 110 -1.57 6.32 19.29
N ASN A 111 -1.77 5.19 18.61
CA ASN A 111 -2.58 4.07 19.09
C ASN A 111 -1.77 2.92 19.72
N GLY A 112 -0.47 3.17 20.04
CA GLY A 112 0.36 2.25 20.80
C GLY A 112 1.04 1.15 19.98
N PHE A 113 1.01 1.25 18.65
CA PHE A 113 1.82 0.38 17.78
C PHE A 113 3.25 0.93 17.68
N ASP A 114 4.22 0.07 17.51
CA ASP A 114 5.64 0.47 17.40
C ASP A 114 6.07 0.69 15.94
N SER A 115 5.23 0.25 14.99
CA SER A 115 5.50 0.27 13.57
C SER A 115 4.20 0.22 12.76
N PHE A 116 4.30 0.41 11.46
CA PHE A 116 3.17 0.29 10.56
C PHE A 116 3.55 -0.46 9.28
N THR A 117 2.56 -1.09 8.67
CA THR A 117 2.65 -1.68 7.34
C THR A 117 1.53 -1.11 6.48
N MET A 118 1.87 -0.32 5.45
CA MET A 118 0.91 0.08 4.42
C MET A 118 0.77 -1.02 3.40
N PHE A 119 -0.41 -1.59 3.33
CA PHE A 119 -0.84 -2.60 2.39
C PHE A 119 -2.00 -2.07 1.54
N ASN A 120 -2.35 -2.75 0.45
CA ASN A 120 -3.42 -2.27 -0.42
C ASN A 120 -4.28 -3.43 -0.91
N VAL A 121 -5.57 -3.14 -1.13
CA VAL A 121 -6.51 -4.12 -1.71
C VAL A 121 -6.00 -4.64 -3.04
N TYR A 122 -5.37 -3.77 -3.85
CA TYR A 122 -4.77 -4.15 -5.11
C TYR A 122 -3.37 -3.53 -5.25
N ALA A 123 -2.40 -4.32 -5.68
CA ALA A 123 -0.99 -3.93 -5.64
C ALA A 123 -0.54 -2.98 -6.76
N GLN A 124 -1.31 -2.80 -7.84
CA GLN A 124 -0.96 -1.91 -8.95
C GLN A 124 -0.81 -0.47 -8.49
N ARG A 125 0.31 0.17 -8.83
CA ARG A 125 0.49 1.60 -8.57
C ARG A 125 -0.38 2.45 -9.49
N ALA A 126 -1.02 3.45 -8.90
CA ALA A 126 -1.67 4.55 -9.62
C ALA A 126 -1.81 5.74 -8.68
N THR A 127 -1.47 6.96 -9.14
CA THR A 127 -1.69 8.16 -8.34
C THR A 127 -3.18 8.55 -8.32
N SER A 128 -3.85 8.39 -9.45
CA SER A 128 -5.31 8.52 -9.51
C SER A 128 -5.95 7.13 -9.53
N PRO A 129 -6.97 6.87 -8.71
CA PRO A 129 -7.74 5.62 -8.80
C PRO A 129 -8.40 5.39 -10.17
N ASP A 130 -8.58 6.45 -10.98
CA ASP A 130 -9.09 6.35 -12.34
C ASP A 130 -8.11 5.65 -13.29
N ASP A 131 -6.81 5.75 -12.99
CA ASP A 131 -5.74 5.17 -13.79
C ASP A 131 -5.53 3.66 -13.50
N MET A 132 -6.18 3.08 -12.47
CA MET A 132 -6.13 1.64 -12.22
C MET A 132 -6.70 0.85 -13.40
N ALA A 133 -6.12 -0.32 -13.68
CA ALA A 133 -6.59 -1.24 -14.72
C ALA A 133 -8.09 -1.52 -14.61
N GLN A 134 -8.76 -1.70 -15.76
CA GLN A 134 -10.20 -2.01 -15.78
C GLN A 134 -10.48 -3.45 -15.35
N THR A 135 -9.52 -4.34 -15.55
CA THR A 135 -9.58 -5.76 -15.20
C THR A 135 -8.47 -6.12 -14.24
N MET A 136 -8.75 -7.06 -13.34
CA MET A 136 -7.77 -7.60 -12.41
C MET A 136 -6.72 -8.44 -13.15
N ASN A 137 -5.44 -8.23 -12.82
CA ASN A 137 -4.41 -9.20 -13.14
C ASN A 137 -4.41 -10.26 -12.04
N GLN A 138 -4.83 -11.46 -12.38
CA GLN A 138 -5.01 -12.56 -11.43
C GLN A 138 -3.71 -12.93 -10.71
N ARG A 139 -2.60 -13.03 -11.45
CA ARG A 139 -1.29 -13.36 -10.86
C ARG A 139 -0.83 -12.29 -9.87
N LEU A 140 -0.96 -11.00 -10.22
CA LEU A 140 -0.62 -9.92 -9.30
C LEU A 140 -1.47 -9.99 -8.01
N HIS A 141 -2.75 -10.34 -8.12
CA HIS A 141 -3.63 -10.51 -6.96
C HIS A 141 -3.19 -11.70 -6.09
N GLU A 142 -2.89 -12.85 -6.68
CA GLU A 142 -2.40 -14.04 -5.97
C GLU A 142 -1.11 -13.74 -5.19
N GLU A 143 -0.16 -13.05 -5.83
CA GLU A 143 1.08 -12.62 -5.16
C GLU A 143 0.81 -11.57 -4.07
N ASN A 144 -0.18 -10.68 -4.27
CA ASN A 144 -0.61 -9.74 -3.23
C ASN A 144 -1.20 -10.47 -2.00
N MET A 145 -1.90 -11.60 -2.20
CA MET A 145 -2.41 -12.41 -1.07
C MET A 145 -1.29 -13.11 -0.31
N LYS A 146 -0.25 -13.63 -0.97
CA LYS A 146 0.97 -14.13 -0.29
C LYS A 146 1.62 -13.03 0.55
N ALA A 147 1.73 -11.83 -0.02
CA ALA A 147 2.27 -10.67 0.70
C ALA A 147 1.41 -10.30 1.92
N PHE A 148 0.09 -10.42 1.82
CA PHE A 148 -0.81 -10.18 2.95
C PHE A 148 -0.63 -11.23 4.05
N ASP A 149 -0.54 -12.52 3.70
CA ASP A 149 -0.23 -13.60 4.66
C ASP A 149 1.10 -13.36 5.39
N TYR A 150 2.11 -12.89 4.66
CA TYR A 150 3.37 -12.49 5.27
C TYR A 150 3.18 -11.34 6.27
N CYS A 151 2.43 -10.28 5.91
CA CYS A 151 2.14 -9.18 6.84
C CYS A 151 1.42 -9.66 8.10
N LEU A 152 0.43 -10.55 7.95
CA LEU A 152 -0.29 -11.14 9.07
C LEU A 152 0.62 -12.00 9.97
N SER A 153 1.66 -12.61 9.42
CA SER A 153 2.62 -13.42 10.17
C SER A 153 3.63 -12.62 10.99
N LEU A 154 3.73 -11.32 10.78
CA LEU A 154 4.67 -10.44 11.51
C LEU A 154 4.28 -10.24 12.99
N SER A 155 3.05 -10.59 13.36
CA SER A 155 2.57 -10.53 14.75
C SER A 155 1.78 -11.79 15.11
N SER A 156 1.86 -12.22 16.36
CA SER A 156 1.00 -13.30 16.88
C SER A 156 -0.46 -12.88 17.05
N ALA A 157 -0.76 -11.59 17.07
CA ALA A 157 -2.09 -11.01 17.16
C ALA A 157 -2.20 -9.85 16.15
N PRO A 158 -2.32 -10.15 14.85
CA PRO A 158 -2.30 -9.13 13.81
C PRO A 158 -3.52 -8.21 13.91
N VAL A 159 -3.27 -6.90 13.83
CA VAL A 159 -4.33 -5.87 13.80
C VAL A 159 -4.35 -5.23 12.42
N VAL A 160 -5.52 -5.25 11.79
CA VAL A 160 -5.73 -4.77 10.42
C VAL A 160 -6.68 -3.58 10.43
N TRP A 161 -6.17 -2.43 9.99
CA TRP A 161 -6.94 -1.21 9.87
C TRP A 161 -7.56 -1.07 8.48
N ALA A 162 -8.89 -1.10 8.42
CA ALA A 162 -9.69 -0.84 7.24
C ALA A 162 -9.63 0.65 6.88
N ALA A 163 -9.00 1.00 5.74
CA ALA A 163 -8.69 2.39 5.38
C ALA A 163 -8.87 2.69 3.88
N TRP A 164 -9.66 1.89 3.16
CA TRP A 164 -9.83 1.97 1.70
C TRP A 164 -10.80 3.05 1.22
N GLY A 165 -11.67 3.60 2.08
CA GLY A 165 -12.64 4.61 1.69
C GLY A 165 -13.65 4.15 0.64
N SER A 166 -14.38 5.10 0.04
CA SER A 166 -15.36 4.81 -1.02
C SER A 166 -14.73 4.42 -2.37
N ILE A 167 -13.41 4.50 -2.51
CA ILE A 167 -12.69 4.11 -3.73
C ILE A 167 -12.82 2.59 -3.98
N ILE A 168 -13.16 1.80 -2.97
CA ILE A 168 -13.45 0.37 -3.11
C ILE A 168 -14.53 0.07 -4.17
N GLU A 169 -15.46 1.00 -4.42
CA GLU A 169 -16.49 0.87 -5.46
C GLU A 169 -15.98 1.18 -6.89
N LYS A 170 -14.71 1.62 -7.05
CA LYS A 170 -14.19 2.14 -8.33
C LYS A 170 -14.01 1.07 -9.40
N ARG A 171 -13.69 -0.16 -8.99
CA ARG A 171 -13.52 -1.33 -9.86
C ARG A 171 -14.22 -2.53 -9.26
N ALA A 172 -14.98 -3.26 -10.05
CA ALA A 172 -15.74 -4.41 -9.55
C ALA A 172 -14.86 -5.48 -8.89
N TYR A 173 -13.64 -5.67 -9.39
CA TYR A 173 -12.71 -6.67 -8.85
C TYR A 173 -12.18 -6.32 -7.44
N LEU A 174 -12.23 -5.05 -7.01
CA LEU A 174 -11.74 -4.67 -5.68
C LEU A 174 -12.55 -5.33 -4.57
N LYS A 175 -13.85 -5.55 -4.78
CA LYS A 175 -14.67 -6.31 -3.84
C LYS A 175 -14.13 -7.75 -3.68
N THR A 176 -13.89 -8.45 -4.77
CA THR A 176 -13.33 -9.81 -4.75
C THR A 176 -11.97 -9.84 -4.06
N CYS A 177 -11.08 -8.89 -4.37
CA CYS A 177 -9.78 -8.78 -3.70
C CYS A 177 -9.93 -8.59 -2.18
N LEU A 178 -10.87 -7.76 -1.74
CA LEU A 178 -11.12 -7.54 -0.32
C LEU A 178 -11.75 -8.76 0.35
N GLU A 179 -12.65 -9.49 -0.31
CA GLU A 179 -13.22 -10.74 0.19
C GLU A 179 -12.14 -11.79 0.44
N ASP A 180 -11.18 -11.94 -0.48
CA ASP A 180 -10.02 -12.82 -0.30
C ASP A 180 -9.15 -12.39 0.90
N MET A 181 -8.86 -11.09 1.04
CA MET A 181 -8.11 -10.57 2.20
C MET A 181 -8.83 -10.86 3.53
N ILE A 182 -10.15 -10.72 3.57
CA ILE A 182 -10.93 -11.01 4.78
C ILE A 182 -10.81 -12.48 5.15
N ARG A 183 -10.89 -13.39 4.17
CA ARG A 183 -10.70 -14.82 4.38
C ARG A 183 -9.32 -15.14 4.96
N HIS A 184 -8.23 -14.61 4.37
CA HIS A 184 -6.88 -14.76 4.91
C HIS A 184 -6.74 -14.18 6.31
N GLY A 185 -7.35 -13.00 6.57
CA GLY A 185 -7.37 -12.40 7.90
C GLY A 185 -8.08 -13.27 8.94
N GLN A 186 -9.19 -13.94 8.57
CA GLN A 186 -9.91 -14.86 9.44
C GLN A 186 -9.07 -16.10 9.77
N GLU A 187 -8.38 -16.68 8.80
CA GLU A 187 -7.49 -17.83 9.01
C GLU A 187 -6.35 -17.51 9.99
N ARG A 188 -5.93 -16.27 10.04
CA ARG A 188 -4.89 -15.75 10.95
C ARG A 188 -5.45 -15.07 12.21
N GLN A 189 -6.78 -15.11 12.43
CA GLN A 189 -7.45 -14.49 13.57
C GLN A 189 -7.15 -12.99 13.72
N ALA A 190 -7.01 -12.30 12.60
CA ALA A 190 -6.75 -10.87 12.56
C ALA A 190 -7.90 -10.06 13.18
N VAL A 191 -7.55 -9.08 14.00
CA VAL A 191 -8.51 -8.12 14.55
C VAL A 191 -8.66 -6.95 13.58
N TRP A 192 -9.88 -6.76 13.08
CA TRP A 192 -10.18 -5.65 12.19
C TRP A 192 -10.60 -4.40 12.97
N VAL A 193 -10.02 -3.28 12.60
CA VAL A 193 -10.30 -1.97 13.19
C VAL A 193 -10.54 -0.92 12.12
N LYS A 194 -11.20 0.16 12.49
CA LYS A 194 -11.35 1.40 11.71
C LYS A 194 -10.87 2.58 12.52
N CYS A 195 -10.67 3.71 11.86
CA CYS A 195 -10.34 4.98 12.52
C CYS A 195 -11.43 6.00 12.21
N GLY A 196 -12.11 6.48 13.25
CA GLY A 196 -13.24 7.38 13.14
C GLY A 196 -14.54 6.73 12.63
N GLN A 197 -15.58 7.54 12.47
CA GLN A 197 -16.88 7.05 11.98
C GLN A 197 -16.81 6.73 10.49
N GLU A 198 -17.64 5.81 10.03
CA GLU A 198 -17.79 5.51 8.60
C GLU A 198 -18.40 6.70 7.85
N SER A 199 -18.19 6.71 6.53
CA SER A 199 -18.84 7.64 5.62
C SER A 199 -20.37 7.41 5.60
N LYS A 200 -21.12 8.32 5.00
CA LYS A 200 -22.58 8.17 4.84
C LYS A 200 -23.01 6.90 4.11
N LYS A 201 -22.08 6.31 3.31
CA LYS A 201 -22.28 5.06 2.60
C LYS A 201 -21.79 3.83 3.39
N GLY A 202 -21.29 4.00 4.61
CA GLY A 202 -20.77 2.90 5.43
C GLY A 202 -19.30 2.54 5.19
N HIS A 203 -18.56 3.26 4.35
CA HIS A 203 -17.15 2.95 4.10
C HIS A 203 -16.24 3.50 5.19
N PRO A 204 -15.19 2.75 5.60
CA PRO A 204 -14.16 3.25 6.49
C PRO A 204 -13.38 4.39 5.83
N HIS A 205 -12.97 5.39 6.61
CA HIS A 205 -12.30 6.56 6.06
C HIS A 205 -10.84 6.29 5.63
N HIS A 206 -10.44 7.00 4.56
CA HIS A 206 -9.05 7.02 4.11
C HIS A 206 -8.17 7.84 5.07
N PRO A 207 -6.93 7.43 5.38
CA PRO A 207 -6.09 8.02 6.42
C PRO A 207 -5.79 9.51 6.25
N LEU A 208 -5.72 10.00 5.00
CA LEU A 208 -5.34 11.38 4.68
C LEU A 208 -6.21 12.43 5.37
N TYR A 209 -7.46 12.12 5.64
CA TYR A 209 -8.44 13.06 6.17
C TYR A 209 -8.70 12.90 7.67
N LEU A 210 -7.96 11.99 8.32
CA LEU A 210 -8.16 11.67 9.73
C LEU A 210 -7.20 12.48 10.63
N LYS A 211 -7.72 12.88 11.79
CA LYS A 211 -6.88 13.45 12.83
C LYS A 211 -6.03 12.33 13.47
N SER A 212 -4.75 12.60 13.68
CA SER A 212 -3.83 11.62 14.25
C SER A 212 -4.16 11.19 15.68
N SER A 213 -5.00 11.96 16.39
CA SER A 213 -5.45 11.67 17.76
C SER A 213 -6.68 10.77 17.84
N LEU A 214 -7.26 10.36 16.70
CA LEU A 214 -8.42 9.48 16.71
C LEU A 214 -8.03 8.07 17.16
N PRO A 215 -8.83 7.44 18.03
CA PRO A 215 -8.61 6.05 18.41
C PRO A 215 -8.96 5.11 17.25
N LEU A 216 -8.35 3.94 17.28
CA LEU A 216 -8.79 2.79 16.48
C LEU A 216 -9.93 2.11 17.23
N GLU A 217 -10.99 1.77 16.50
CA GLU A 217 -12.20 1.13 17.03
C GLU A 217 -12.43 -0.21 16.31
N PRO A 218 -13.05 -1.22 16.96
CA PRO A 218 -13.41 -2.46 16.29
C PRO A 218 -14.24 -2.21 15.02
N PHE A 219 -13.98 -3.01 14.00
CA PHE A 219 -14.69 -2.95 12.72
C PHE A 219 -15.18 -4.34 12.30
N ASP A 220 -16.50 -4.51 12.19
CA ASP A 220 -17.09 -5.74 11.68
C ASP A 220 -16.99 -5.78 10.15
N VAL A 221 -15.86 -6.28 9.67
CA VAL A 221 -15.58 -6.35 8.24
C VAL A 221 -16.49 -7.33 7.51
N ASN A 222 -17.02 -8.35 8.20
CA ASN A 222 -17.98 -9.31 7.60
C ASN A 222 -19.32 -8.65 7.38
N ALA A 223 -19.84 -7.93 8.39
CA ALA A 223 -21.05 -7.14 8.24
C ALA A 223 -20.88 -6.07 7.14
N TYR A 224 -19.71 -5.46 7.03
CA TYR A 224 -19.41 -4.49 5.98
C TYR A 224 -19.53 -5.08 4.57
N ILE A 225 -18.88 -6.20 4.29
CA ILE A 225 -18.95 -6.88 2.98
C ILE A 225 -20.38 -7.26 2.62
N HIS A 226 -21.16 -7.73 3.61
CA HIS A 226 -22.52 -8.20 3.37
C HIS A 226 -23.53 -7.07 3.18
N ASN A 227 -23.38 -5.95 3.90
CA ASN A 227 -24.40 -4.90 3.97
C ASN A 227 -24.06 -3.64 3.17
N VAL A 228 -22.79 -3.42 2.84
CA VAL A 228 -22.30 -2.18 2.21
C VAL A 228 -21.74 -2.42 0.81
N LEU A 229 -21.07 -3.52 0.56
CA LEU A 229 -20.51 -3.94 -0.73
C LEU A 229 -21.26 -5.11 -1.34
#